data_f1d2f086331b78fdde609bebbb57a18f
#
_entry.id   f1d2f086331b78fdde609bebbb57a18f
#
_cell.length_a   1.000
_cell.length_b   1.000
_cell.length_c   1.000
_cell.angle_alpha   90.00
_cell.angle_beta   90.00
_cell.angle_gamma   90.00
#
_symmetry.space_group_name_H-M   'P 1'
#
loop_
_entity.id
_entity.type
_entity.pdbx_description
1 polymer ?
#
loop_
_entity_poly.entity_id
_entity_poly.type
_entity_poly.pdbx_seq_one_letter_code
_entity_poly.pdbx_strand_id
1 'polypeptide(L)'
;MRPPDNEIQGVIFKELKSHPDQRGFFREVVRVTDSFFSPSSFAQWSHSKMTKNVVKAWHYHRKQTDWWYVPMGNVEVALFDNRPDSVTYKKKLNFRIGENDKYEANEVCFSIPPGVLHGCKVLSDEAHLFYITSQTYNPNDEGRFPFNDPIVPHNWGDNAITNERDRVRFEPRD
;
A
#
# COMPACT_ATOMS: atom_id res chain seq x y z
N MET A 1 0.02 -18.05 -3.18
CA MET A 1 -0.91 -17.73 -2.06
C MET A 1 -2.06 -16.94 -2.68
N ARG A 2 -3.30 -17.09 -2.22
CA ARG A 2 -4.39 -16.25 -2.75
C ARG A 2 -4.20 -14.81 -2.25
N PRO A 3 -4.50 -13.78 -3.06
CA PRO A 3 -4.61 -12.43 -2.55
C PRO A 3 -5.59 -12.42 -1.37
N PRO A 4 -5.40 -11.53 -0.39
CA PRO A 4 -6.33 -11.43 0.74
C PRO A 4 -7.74 -11.21 0.20
N ASP A 5 -8.73 -11.84 0.84
CA ASP A 5 -10.13 -11.59 0.53
C ASP A 5 -10.39 -10.09 0.68
N ASN A 6 -11.18 -9.53 -0.23
CA ASN A 6 -11.42 -8.10 -0.32
C ASN A 6 -12.32 -7.62 0.84
N GLU A 7 -11.72 -7.41 2.02
CA GLU A 7 -12.44 -7.06 3.24
C GLU A 7 -12.70 -5.56 3.39
N ILE A 8 -12.07 -4.71 2.58
CA ILE A 8 -12.26 -3.25 2.61
C ILE A 8 -12.85 -2.79 1.28
N GLN A 9 -13.99 -2.11 1.34
CA GLN A 9 -14.70 -1.62 0.17
C GLN A 9 -13.79 -0.75 -0.72
N GLY A 10 -13.68 -1.15 -2.01
CA GLY A 10 -12.93 -0.43 -3.02
C GLY A 10 -11.42 -0.74 -3.07
N VAL A 11 -10.90 -1.54 -2.13
CA VAL A 11 -9.58 -2.15 -2.29
C VAL A 11 -9.70 -3.31 -3.27
N ILE A 12 -8.89 -3.31 -4.33
CA ILE A 12 -8.95 -4.34 -5.36
C ILE A 12 -7.55 -4.91 -5.57
N PHE A 13 -7.43 -6.22 -5.57
CA PHE A 13 -6.18 -6.94 -5.81
C PHE A 13 -6.15 -7.50 -7.22
N LYS A 14 -5.01 -7.33 -7.88
CA LYS A 14 -4.65 -8.05 -9.10
C LYS A 14 -3.52 -9.02 -8.78
N GLU A 15 -3.80 -10.31 -8.89
CA GLU A 15 -2.79 -11.36 -8.84
C GLU A 15 -1.86 -11.25 -10.07
N LEU A 16 -0.55 -11.28 -9.84
CA LEU A 16 0.43 -11.09 -10.90
C LEU A 16 0.93 -12.45 -11.41
N LYS A 17 0.85 -12.63 -12.71
CA LYS A 17 1.39 -13.81 -13.38
C LYS A 17 2.79 -13.56 -13.88
N SER A 18 3.75 -14.34 -13.39
CA SER A 18 5.11 -14.39 -13.92
C SER A 18 5.22 -15.39 -15.07
N HIS A 19 5.96 -15.03 -16.08
CA HIS A 19 6.33 -15.88 -17.23
C HIS A 19 7.83 -16.12 -17.19
N PRO A 20 8.32 -17.18 -16.49
CA PRO A 20 9.74 -17.44 -16.32
C PRO A 20 10.34 -18.08 -17.59
N ASP A 21 11.64 -17.77 -17.86
CA ASP A 21 12.50 -18.45 -18.81
C ASP A 21 13.96 -18.47 -18.29
N GLN A 22 14.91 -18.95 -19.09
CA GLN A 22 16.33 -19.02 -18.69
C GLN A 22 16.98 -17.66 -18.42
N ARG A 23 16.33 -16.54 -18.72
CA ARG A 23 16.83 -15.17 -18.51
C ARG A 23 16.22 -14.52 -17.26
N GLY A 24 15.21 -15.15 -16.60
CA GLY A 24 14.44 -14.61 -15.49
C GLY A 24 12.95 -14.74 -15.72
N PHE A 25 12.19 -13.68 -15.52
CA PHE A 25 10.74 -13.69 -15.78
C PHE A 25 10.28 -12.36 -16.41
N PHE A 26 9.16 -12.42 -17.13
CA PHE A 26 8.39 -11.28 -17.55
C PHE A 26 7.07 -11.25 -16.76
N ARG A 27 6.60 -10.06 -16.39
CA ARG A 27 5.37 -9.85 -15.65
C ARG A 27 4.70 -8.53 -16.03
N GLU A 28 3.39 -8.56 -16.27
CA GLU A 28 2.59 -7.37 -16.50
C GLU A 28 1.93 -6.94 -15.20
N VAL A 29 2.31 -5.77 -14.70
CA VAL A 29 1.83 -5.29 -13.39
C VAL A 29 0.48 -4.58 -13.51
N VAL A 30 0.37 -3.59 -14.40
CA VAL A 30 -0.86 -2.83 -14.66
C VAL A 30 -1.06 -2.68 -16.17
N ARG A 31 -2.28 -2.90 -16.63
CA ARG A 31 -2.73 -2.66 -18.00
C ARG A 31 -3.87 -1.64 -18.00
N VAL A 32 -3.99 -0.88 -19.06
CA VAL A 32 -5.13 0.04 -19.27
C VAL A 32 -6.47 -0.67 -19.35
N THR A 33 -6.44 -1.99 -19.59
CA THR A 33 -7.63 -2.86 -19.66
C THR A 33 -7.98 -3.53 -18.33
N ASP A 34 -7.16 -3.35 -17.30
CA ASP A 34 -7.45 -3.91 -15.97
C ASP A 34 -8.62 -3.15 -15.34
N SER A 35 -9.62 -3.87 -14.84
CA SER A 35 -10.85 -3.28 -14.30
C SER A 35 -10.65 -2.39 -13.07
N PHE A 36 -9.53 -2.55 -12.36
CA PHE A 36 -9.20 -1.76 -11.17
C PHE A 36 -8.37 -0.51 -11.49
N PHE A 37 -8.00 -0.28 -12.77
CA PHE A 37 -7.19 0.83 -13.22
C PHE A 37 -7.87 1.57 -14.38
N SER A 38 -7.88 2.90 -14.31
CA SER A 38 -8.35 3.74 -15.42
C SER A 38 -7.19 4.59 -15.93
N PRO A 39 -6.94 4.64 -17.25
CA PRO A 39 -5.91 5.51 -17.83
C PRO A 39 -6.07 6.99 -17.46
N SER A 40 -7.31 7.45 -17.31
CA SER A 40 -7.61 8.82 -16.86
C SER A 40 -7.26 9.08 -15.40
N SER A 41 -6.96 8.03 -14.65
CA SER A 41 -6.53 8.10 -13.24
C SER A 41 -5.01 8.02 -13.07
N PHE A 42 -4.23 8.01 -14.15
CA PHE A 42 -2.77 8.07 -14.05
C PHE A 42 -2.32 9.53 -13.99
N ALA A 43 -1.74 9.93 -12.85
CA ALA A 43 -1.15 11.26 -12.71
C ALA A 43 0.35 11.22 -12.37
N GLN A 44 0.79 10.26 -11.55
CA GLN A 44 2.20 10.17 -11.12
C GLN A 44 2.60 8.72 -10.92
N TRP A 45 3.84 8.40 -11.24
CA TRP A 45 4.49 7.13 -10.91
C TRP A 45 5.71 7.38 -10.04
N SER A 46 5.77 6.71 -8.90
CA SER A 46 6.77 6.95 -7.88
C SER A 46 7.47 5.67 -7.45
N HIS A 47 8.71 5.82 -6.99
CA HIS A 47 9.53 4.75 -6.46
C HIS A 47 10.06 5.13 -5.08
N SER A 48 9.85 4.26 -4.10
CA SER A 48 10.38 4.38 -2.74
C SER A 48 11.26 3.19 -2.42
N LYS A 49 12.52 3.43 -2.10
CA LYS A 49 13.43 2.44 -1.52
C LYS A 49 13.42 2.58 -0.01
N MET A 50 13.35 1.46 0.71
CA MET A 50 13.30 1.39 2.16
C MET A 50 14.16 0.25 2.67
N THR A 51 14.77 0.41 3.85
CA THR A 51 15.56 -0.63 4.51
C THR A 51 14.73 -1.37 5.56
N LYS A 52 15.25 -2.48 6.05
CA LYS A 52 14.61 -3.37 7.03
C LYS A 52 14.04 -2.60 8.24
N ASN A 53 12.87 -3.01 8.69
CA ASN A 53 12.12 -2.44 9.81
C ASN A 53 11.63 -1.01 9.63
N VAL A 54 11.92 -0.36 8.50
CA VAL A 54 11.31 0.94 8.20
C VAL A 54 9.79 0.78 8.10
N VAL A 55 9.08 1.63 8.83
CA VAL A 55 7.63 1.77 8.80
C VAL A 55 7.29 3.12 8.22
N LYS A 56 6.39 3.14 7.24
CA LYS A 56 5.73 4.35 6.72
C LYS A 56 4.24 4.17 6.95
N ALA A 57 3.70 4.81 7.99
CA ALA A 57 2.29 4.72 8.40
C ALA A 57 1.93 5.89 9.32
N TRP A 58 0.71 6.28 9.42
CA TRP A 58 -0.42 5.96 8.54
C TRP A 58 -0.65 7.13 7.61
N HIS A 59 -0.89 6.86 6.34
CA HIS A 59 -1.23 7.86 5.35
C HIS A 59 -2.65 7.61 4.86
N TYR A 60 -3.32 8.63 4.38
CA TYR A 60 -4.55 8.53 3.61
C TYR A 60 -4.70 9.75 2.71
N HIS A 61 -5.51 9.64 1.69
CA HIS A 61 -5.81 10.70 0.76
C HIS A 61 -7.33 10.95 0.71
N ARG A 62 -7.76 12.17 0.50
CA ARG A 62 -9.19 12.51 0.36
C ARG A 62 -9.72 12.25 -1.05
N LYS A 63 -8.87 12.37 -2.06
CA LYS A 63 -9.23 12.26 -3.48
C LYS A 63 -8.37 11.27 -4.26
N GLN A 64 -7.12 11.08 -3.84
CA GLN A 64 -6.16 10.24 -4.54
C GLN A 64 -6.43 8.75 -4.28
N THR A 65 -6.38 7.96 -5.36
CA THR A 65 -6.24 6.51 -5.33
C THR A 65 -4.80 6.14 -5.60
N ASP A 66 -4.28 5.16 -4.86
CA ASP A 66 -2.95 4.60 -5.06
C ASP A 66 -3.04 3.19 -5.64
N TRP A 67 -2.05 2.80 -6.46
CA TRP A 67 -1.82 1.42 -6.91
C TRP A 67 -0.41 1.02 -6.52
N TRP A 68 -0.28 0.06 -5.61
CA TRP A 68 0.99 -0.36 -5.04
C TRP A 68 1.48 -1.68 -5.59
N TYR A 69 2.79 -1.75 -5.85
CA TYR A 69 3.53 -2.94 -6.27
C TYR A 69 4.92 -2.97 -5.65
N VAL A 70 5.35 -4.14 -5.14
CA VAL A 70 6.69 -4.37 -4.59
C VAL A 70 7.45 -5.33 -5.51
N PRO A 71 8.31 -4.80 -6.41
CA PRO A 71 9.10 -5.63 -7.33
C PRO A 71 10.29 -6.31 -6.68
N MET A 72 10.82 -5.75 -5.59
CA MET A 72 12.00 -6.26 -4.89
C MET A 72 11.82 -6.17 -3.39
N GLY A 73 12.21 -7.23 -2.69
CA GLY A 73 12.04 -7.35 -1.25
C GLY A 73 10.62 -7.67 -0.84
N ASN A 74 10.33 -7.51 0.43
CA ASN A 74 9.05 -7.88 1.03
C ASN A 74 8.61 -6.87 2.07
N VAL A 75 7.33 -6.54 2.06
CA VAL A 75 6.71 -5.65 3.03
C VAL A 75 5.44 -6.26 3.62
N GLU A 76 5.21 -5.99 4.88
CA GLU A 76 3.89 -6.09 5.48
C GLU A 76 3.13 -4.81 5.15
N VAL A 77 1.90 -4.95 4.65
CA VAL A 77 0.98 -3.85 4.40
C VAL A 77 -0.16 -3.95 5.39
N ALA A 78 -0.57 -2.83 5.95
CA ALA A 78 -1.80 -2.75 6.72
C ALA A 78 -2.68 -1.62 6.17
N LEU A 79 -3.97 -1.92 6.04
CA LEU A 79 -5.02 -1.01 5.60
C LEU A 79 -6.07 -0.90 6.71
N PHE A 80 -6.65 0.29 6.87
CA PHE A 80 -7.74 0.51 7.81
C PHE A 80 -8.77 1.44 7.19
N ASP A 81 -10.02 1.00 7.13
CA ASP A 81 -11.09 1.81 6.55
C ASP A 81 -11.56 2.87 7.56
N ASN A 82 -11.16 4.10 7.33
CA ASN A 82 -11.53 5.25 8.17
C ASN A 82 -12.69 6.09 7.59
N ARG A 83 -13.41 5.57 6.61
CA ARG A 83 -14.55 6.25 5.96
C ARG A 83 -15.85 5.98 6.72
N PRO A 84 -16.44 6.98 7.40
CA PRO A 84 -17.62 6.76 8.24
C PRO A 84 -18.83 6.18 7.49
N ASP A 85 -18.98 6.53 6.21
CA ASP A 85 -20.11 6.08 5.37
C ASP A 85 -19.83 4.75 4.64
N SER A 86 -18.66 4.13 4.85
CA SER A 86 -18.32 2.84 4.24
C SER A 86 -18.98 1.69 5.00
N VAL A 87 -19.46 0.69 4.24
CA VAL A 87 -19.96 -0.58 4.83
C VAL A 87 -18.87 -1.38 5.52
N THR A 88 -17.60 -1.02 5.29
CA THR A 88 -16.42 -1.62 5.92
C THR A 88 -15.72 -0.70 6.90
N TYR A 89 -16.43 0.35 7.38
CA TYR A 89 -15.88 1.28 8.37
C TYR A 89 -15.27 0.55 9.57
N LYS A 90 -14.07 0.94 9.97
CA LYS A 90 -13.24 0.34 11.02
C LYS A 90 -12.73 -1.08 10.74
N LYS A 91 -12.95 -1.64 9.56
CA LYS A 91 -12.28 -2.88 9.19
C LYS A 91 -10.80 -2.64 8.94
N LYS A 92 -10.00 -3.59 9.41
CA LYS A 92 -8.56 -3.65 9.18
C LYS A 92 -8.23 -4.87 8.33
N LEU A 93 -7.31 -4.69 7.38
CA LEU A 93 -6.74 -5.76 6.58
C LEU A 93 -5.22 -5.65 6.66
N ASN A 94 -4.53 -6.76 6.93
CA ASN A 94 -3.08 -6.82 6.87
C ASN A 94 -2.64 -8.04 6.06
N PHE A 95 -1.60 -7.86 5.26
CA PHE A 95 -1.08 -8.88 4.35
C PHE A 95 0.37 -8.56 3.98
N ARG A 96 1.05 -9.53 3.39
CA ARG A 96 2.42 -9.36 2.92
C ARG A 96 2.47 -9.38 1.41
N ILE A 97 3.28 -8.50 0.83
CA ILE A 97 3.53 -8.43 -0.61
C ILE A 97 5.03 -8.38 -0.90
N GLY A 98 5.42 -8.92 -2.04
CA GLY A 98 6.81 -8.97 -2.48
C GLY A 98 7.09 -10.20 -3.33
N GLU A 99 8.37 -10.54 -3.47
CA GLU A 99 8.85 -11.59 -4.38
C GLU A 99 9.37 -12.85 -3.68
N ASN A 100 9.39 -12.88 -2.34
CA ASN A 100 10.10 -13.92 -1.61
C ASN A 100 9.16 -14.80 -0.80
N ASP A 101 9.08 -16.07 -1.14
CA ASP A 101 8.29 -17.10 -0.46
C ASP A 101 8.62 -17.26 1.04
N LYS A 102 9.86 -16.93 1.45
CA LYS A 102 10.28 -16.96 2.86
C LYS A 102 9.35 -16.16 3.78
N TYR A 103 8.74 -15.10 3.26
CA TYR A 103 7.85 -14.22 4.02
C TYR A 103 6.39 -14.50 3.76
N GLU A 104 6.06 -15.56 3.00
CA GLU A 104 4.68 -15.86 2.59
C GLU A 104 4.00 -14.64 1.94
N ALA A 105 4.75 -13.96 1.10
CA ALA A 105 4.30 -12.74 0.45
C ALA A 105 3.46 -13.02 -0.80
N ASN A 106 2.46 -12.20 -1.04
CA ASN A 106 1.65 -12.27 -2.25
C ASN A 106 2.29 -11.47 -3.38
N GLU A 107 2.32 -12.03 -4.58
CA GLU A 107 2.73 -11.33 -5.80
C GLU A 107 1.51 -10.63 -6.40
N VAL A 108 1.21 -9.44 -5.90
CA VAL A 108 0.03 -8.67 -6.31
C VAL A 108 0.36 -7.21 -6.59
N CYS A 109 -0.45 -6.59 -7.43
CA CYS A 109 -0.66 -5.16 -7.47
C CYS A 109 -2.06 -4.88 -6.91
N PHE A 110 -2.24 -3.84 -6.11
CA PHE A 110 -3.53 -3.54 -5.51
C PHE A 110 -3.80 -2.04 -5.45
N SER A 111 -5.08 -1.69 -5.49
CA SER A 111 -5.54 -0.29 -5.37
C SER A 111 -5.98 0.01 -3.94
N ILE A 112 -5.72 1.26 -3.52
CA ILE A 112 -6.14 1.82 -2.24
C ILE A 112 -7.02 3.04 -2.55
N PRO A 113 -8.32 2.99 -2.28
CA PRO A 113 -9.20 4.10 -2.55
C PRO A 113 -9.03 5.24 -1.53
N PRO A 114 -9.50 6.46 -1.87
CA PRO A 114 -9.51 7.58 -0.95
C PRO A 114 -10.14 7.23 0.41
N GLY A 115 -9.62 7.82 1.49
CA GLY A 115 -10.11 7.66 2.86
C GLY A 115 -9.65 6.39 3.58
N VAL A 116 -9.02 5.45 2.89
CA VAL A 116 -8.42 4.25 3.52
C VAL A 116 -7.04 4.59 4.06
N LEU A 117 -6.87 4.49 5.37
CA LEU A 117 -5.55 4.57 6.01
C LEU A 117 -4.69 3.40 5.57
N HIS A 118 -3.46 3.70 5.17
CA HIS A 118 -2.53 2.69 4.70
C HIS A 118 -1.12 2.91 5.24
N GLY A 119 -0.40 1.82 5.37
CA GLY A 119 1.00 1.84 5.77
C GLY A 119 1.70 0.54 5.42
N CYS A 120 3.02 0.56 5.51
CA CYS A 120 3.83 -0.63 5.29
C CYS A 120 5.04 -0.68 6.23
N LYS A 121 5.51 -1.93 6.49
CA LYS A 121 6.77 -2.23 7.18
C LYS A 121 7.62 -3.14 6.31
N VAL A 122 8.92 -2.82 6.19
CA VAL A 122 9.87 -3.65 5.45
C VAL A 122 10.27 -4.87 6.28
N LEU A 123 10.15 -6.05 5.67
CA LEU A 123 10.48 -7.35 6.29
C LEU A 123 11.85 -7.86 5.86
N SER A 124 12.22 -7.69 4.59
CA SER A 124 13.52 -8.04 4.01
C SER A 124 14.59 -6.99 4.37
N ASP A 125 15.85 -7.21 3.98
CA ASP A 125 16.94 -6.27 4.25
C ASP A 125 16.70 -4.92 3.56
N GLU A 126 16.10 -4.94 2.36
CA GLU A 126 15.54 -3.77 1.69
C GLU A 126 14.27 -4.14 0.92
N ALA A 127 13.47 -3.16 0.59
CA ALA A 127 12.32 -3.30 -0.30
C ALA A 127 12.15 -2.06 -1.19
N HIS A 128 11.64 -2.29 -2.39
CA HIS A 128 11.31 -1.25 -3.36
C HIS A 128 9.79 -1.25 -3.57
N LEU A 129 9.16 -0.15 -3.20
CA LEU A 129 7.74 0.07 -3.46
C LEU A 129 7.60 1.00 -4.66
N PHE A 130 6.96 0.52 -5.71
CA PHE A 130 6.49 1.31 -6.83
C PHE A 130 5.00 1.58 -6.66
N TYR A 131 4.59 2.81 -6.93
CA TYR A 131 3.17 3.15 -6.86
C TYR A 131 2.78 4.18 -7.91
N ILE A 132 1.62 3.97 -8.49
CA ILE A 132 0.92 4.91 -9.34
C ILE A 132 -0.08 5.65 -8.45
N THR A 133 -0.29 6.94 -8.71
CA THR A 133 -1.32 7.73 -8.03
C THR A 133 -2.23 8.43 -9.03
N SER A 134 -3.51 8.58 -8.67
CA SER A 134 -4.51 9.24 -9.51
C SER A 134 -4.42 10.77 -9.48
N GLN A 135 -3.60 11.32 -8.60
CA GLN A 135 -3.31 12.75 -8.47
C GLN A 135 -1.79 12.95 -8.42
N THR A 136 -1.29 14.09 -8.86
CA THR A 136 0.07 14.52 -8.52
C THR A 136 0.14 14.87 -7.04
N TYR A 137 1.35 14.80 -6.45
CA TYR A 137 1.54 15.10 -5.04
C TYR A 137 0.89 16.43 -4.64
N ASN A 138 -0.01 16.36 -3.68
CA ASN A 138 -0.70 17.50 -3.10
C ASN A 138 -0.72 17.38 -1.57
N PRO A 139 0.05 18.20 -0.84
CA PRO A 139 0.09 18.15 0.62
C PRO A 139 -1.26 18.48 1.28
N ASN A 140 -2.19 19.13 0.55
CA ASN A 140 -3.52 19.43 1.06
C ASN A 140 -4.51 18.26 0.90
N ASP A 141 -4.15 17.23 0.12
CA ASP A 141 -4.95 16.00 -0.02
C ASP A 141 -4.47 14.86 0.89
N GLU A 142 -3.20 14.90 1.32
CA GLU A 142 -2.61 13.88 2.19
C GLU A 142 -2.93 14.15 3.66
N GLY A 143 -3.50 13.15 4.35
CA GLY A 143 -3.62 13.13 5.80
C GLY A 143 -2.74 12.06 6.42
N ARG A 144 -2.44 12.22 7.72
CA ARG A 144 -1.59 11.30 8.48
C ARG A 144 -2.08 11.09 9.89
N PHE A 145 -1.92 9.85 10.35
CA PHE A 145 -2.05 9.50 11.75
C PHE A 145 -0.71 8.96 12.24
N PRO A 146 -0.36 9.13 13.53
CA PRO A 146 0.84 8.49 14.09
C PRO A 146 0.87 7.00 13.80
N PHE A 147 2.05 6.43 13.52
CA PHE A 147 2.20 5.01 13.21
C PHE A 147 1.63 4.07 14.29
N ASN A 148 1.58 4.54 15.54
CA ASN A 148 1.04 3.86 16.71
C ASN A 148 -0.27 4.49 17.23
N ASP A 149 -1.01 5.17 16.36
CA ASP A 149 -2.29 5.80 16.74
C ASP A 149 -3.28 4.73 17.21
N PRO A 150 -3.91 4.90 18.40
CA PRO A 150 -4.79 3.89 18.98
C PRO A 150 -6.08 3.67 18.20
N ILE A 151 -6.44 4.55 17.28
CA ILE A 151 -7.62 4.35 16.43
C ILE A 151 -7.43 3.18 15.46
N VAL A 152 -6.16 2.89 15.09
CA VAL A 152 -5.83 1.77 14.21
C VAL A 152 -5.26 0.62 15.06
N PRO A 153 -5.99 -0.48 15.25
CA PRO A 153 -5.57 -1.60 16.09
C PRO A 153 -4.52 -2.45 15.36
N HIS A 154 -3.34 -1.87 15.09
CA HIS A 154 -2.21 -2.54 14.42
C HIS A 154 -0.91 -2.23 15.14
N ASN A 155 -0.10 -3.27 15.36
CA ASN A 155 1.21 -3.18 15.99
C ASN A 155 2.31 -3.51 14.96
N TRP A 156 3.12 -2.52 14.63
CA TRP A 156 4.26 -2.66 13.73
C TRP A 156 5.47 -3.35 14.37
N GLY A 157 5.40 -3.73 15.66
CA GLY A 157 6.46 -4.35 16.45
C GLY A 157 7.49 -3.34 16.98
N ASP A 158 8.22 -3.77 18.01
CA ASP A 158 9.11 -2.92 18.81
C ASP A 158 10.34 -2.40 18.04
N ASN A 159 10.68 -3.05 16.93
CA ASN A 159 11.81 -2.68 16.09
C ASN A 159 11.45 -1.74 14.92
N ALA A 160 10.28 -1.11 14.95
CA ALA A 160 9.82 -0.18 13.92
C ALA A 160 10.74 1.06 13.84
N ILE A 161 11.24 1.34 12.64
CA ILE A 161 12.04 2.54 12.34
C ILE A 161 11.13 3.54 11.64
N THR A 162 10.90 4.69 12.26
CA THR A 162 10.02 5.74 11.77
C THR A 162 10.75 7.09 11.73
N ASN A 163 10.22 8.04 10.98
CA ASN A 163 10.67 9.43 11.04
C ASN A 163 9.65 10.32 11.78
N GLU A 164 9.94 11.62 11.90
CA GLU A 164 9.04 12.56 12.57
C GLU A 164 7.66 12.66 11.92
N ARG A 165 7.59 12.53 10.60
CA ARG A 165 6.31 12.59 9.85
C ARG A 165 5.36 11.43 10.19
N ASP A 166 5.91 10.27 10.58
CA ASP A 166 5.13 9.08 10.96
C ASP A 166 4.66 9.13 12.44
N ARG A 167 5.01 10.18 13.17
CA ARG A 167 4.71 10.34 14.61
C ARG A 167 3.70 11.43 14.91
N VAL A 168 3.28 12.18 13.90
CA VAL A 168 2.39 13.31 14.06
C VAL A 168 1.09 13.10 13.29
N ARG A 169 -0.01 13.60 13.86
CA ARG A 169 -1.27 13.67 13.14
C ARG A 169 -1.29 14.92 12.27
N PHE A 170 -1.72 14.73 11.05
CA PHE A 170 -1.94 15.82 10.10
C PHE A 170 -3.24 15.59 9.35
N GLU A 171 -4.12 16.56 9.38
CA GLU A 171 -5.38 16.51 8.63
C GLU A 171 -5.23 17.32 7.33
N PRO A 172 -5.74 16.81 6.19
CA PRO A 172 -5.74 17.55 4.94
C PRO A 172 -6.50 18.88 5.08
N ARG A 173 -6.01 19.91 4.42
CA ARG A 173 -6.68 21.23 4.38
C ARG A 173 -7.62 21.30 3.19
N ASP A 174 -8.70 22.03 3.36
CA ASP A 174 -9.64 22.33 2.25
C ASP A 174 -9.01 23.31 1.25
#